data_c05b961881ceb921f4744154d730ff55
#
_entry.id   c05b961881ceb921f4744154d730ff55
#
_cell.length_a   1.000
_cell.length_b   1.000
_cell.length_c   1.000
_cell.angle_alpha   90.00
_cell.angle_beta   90.00
_cell.angle_gamma   90.00
#
_symmetry.space_group_name_H-M   'P 1'
#
loop_
_entity.id
_entity.type
_entity.pdbx_description
1 polymer ?
#
loop_
_entity_poly.entity_id
_entity_poly.type
_entity_poly.pdbx_seq_one_letter_code
_entity_poly.pdbx_strand_id
1 'polypeptide(L)'
;MFYNSTNGFEYNDCISKGACSVSPNISSMQEVMFILLRQIAYYLIKLKEFDICKEDVIFDLISEIALIDAAKDLSEAQILDAFSKQYINLVKCRKEYLKTCKEKDVQCDDLKNLMKFSPKTSLSSILKRGDKEFIHKYKKFNFEKKYYAEILSGVIKSVCVNLLCLHELNQTCTSAEDEVLKALNLFNAHRVQAEKIRISTDALAKCDVELLYLINASQVEKYGNIEKTDVSLSTRPNKAVMVSGSNLEDLRKVLEAVEGKEIDIYTNGNLIIAHAFPYFKNSKNLIGHFGTGSFNTILDFATFPGAILLTKNEAQNIEYLYRGRLFTTDDIAPKG
;
A
#
# COMPACT_ATOMS: atom_id res chain seq x y z
N MET A 1 -2.63 8.71 -7.75
CA MET A 1 -2.29 8.12 -9.03
C MET A 1 -3.46 7.36 -9.64
N PHE A 2 -4.26 6.73 -8.87
CA PHE A 2 -5.34 5.86 -9.31
C PHE A 2 -6.67 6.58 -9.15
N TYR A 3 -6.93 7.53 -10.04
CA TYR A 3 -8.12 8.36 -9.96
C TYR A 3 -9.24 7.82 -10.83
N ASN A 4 -10.38 7.63 -10.19
CA ASN A 4 -11.64 7.39 -10.87
C ASN A 4 -12.02 8.60 -11.73
N SER A 5 -11.52 8.64 -12.94
CA SER A 5 -11.97 9.59 -13.95
C SER A 5 -13.33 9.21 -14.55
N THR A 6 -13.99 8.19 -14.02
CA THR A 6 -15.26 7.66 -14.52
C THR A 6 -16.45 8.54 -14.17
N ASN A 7 -16.32 9.51 -13.27
CA ASN A 7 -17.43 10.33 -12.80
C ASN A 7 -17.58 11.69 -13.50
N GLY A 8 -17.12 11.83 -14.74
CA GLY A 8 -17.37 13.05 -15.54
C GLY A 8 -16.58 14.28 -15.09
N PHE A 9 -15.57 14.12 -14.22
CA PHE A 9 -14.67 15.21 -13.88
C PHE A 9 -13.73 15.50 -15.05
N GLU A 10 -13.69 16.76 -15.47
CA GLU A 10 -12.61 17.19 -16.34
C GLU A 10 -11.27 17.01 -15.61
N TYR A 11 -10.22 16.54 -16.34
CA TYR A 11 -8.90 16.30 -15.74
C TYR A 11 -8.31 17.53 -15.02
N ASN A 12 -8.74 18.74 -15.42
CA ASN A 12 -8.38 19.99 -14.76
C ASN A 12 -8.86 20.06 -13.31
N ASP A 13 -9.97 19.41 -12.97
CA ASP A 13 -10.49 19.40 -11.62
C ASP A 13 -9.62 18.57 -10.67
N CYS A 14 -9.06 17.47 -11.14
CA CYS A 14 -8.13 16.66 -10.35
C CYS A 14 -6.85 17.42 -10.01
N ILE A 15 -6.32 18.21 -10.95
CA ILE A 15 -5.10 19.01 -10.75
C ILE A 15 -5.38 20.23 -9.89
N SER A 16 -6.51 20.90 -10.10
CA SER A 16 -6.82 22.17 -9.43
C SER A 16 -7.50 22.03 -8.09
N LYS A 17 -8.31 20.99 -7.90
CA LYS A 17 -9.13 20.77 -6.70
C LYS A 17 -8.72 19.54 -5.88
N GLY A 18 -7.81 18.71 -6.41
CA GLY A 18 -7.52 17.38 -5.89
C GLY A 18 -8.58 16.35 -6.32
N ALA A 19 -8.30 15.08 -6.11
CA ALA A 19 -9.22 13.98 -6.42
C ALA A 19 -9.36 13.07 -5.22
N CYS A 20 -10.57 12.57 -4.97
CA CYS A 20 -10.82 11.58 -3.91
C CYS A 20 -10.25 11.97 -2.54
N SER A 21 -10.40 13.22 -2.14
CA SER A 21 -9.83 13.79 -0.89
C SER A 21 -8.32 13.96 -0.86
N VAL A 22 -7.62 13.74 -1.97
CA VAL A 22 -6.16 13.99 -2.09
C VAL A 22 -5.92 15.40 -2.62
N SER A 23 -5.00 16.14 -2.00
CA SER A 23 -4.65 17.48 -2.47
C SER A 23 -3.97 17.43 -3.86
N PRO A 24 -4.08 18.51 -4.67
CA PRO A 24 -3.41 18.57 -5.97
C PRO A 24 -1.90 18.29 -5.89
N ASN A 25 -1.23 18.80 -4.87
CA ASN A 25 0.20 18.61 -4.67
C ASN A 25 0.54 17.14 -4.45
N ILE A 26 -0.19 16.47 -3.57
CA ILE A 26 0.02 15.03 -3.31
C ILE A 26 -0.25 14.21 -4.57
N SER A 27 -1.29 14.55 -5.31
CA SER A 27 -1.60 13.93 -6.61
C SER A 27 -0.43 14.00 -7.60
N SER A 28 0.14 15.20 -7.77
CA SER A 28 1.29 15.42 -8.65
C SER A 28 2.53 14.66 -8.16
N MET A 29 2.75 14.61 -6.86
CA MET A 29 3.85 13.83 -6.27
C MET A 29 3.68 12.32 -6.52
N GLN A 30 2.47 11.79 -6.38
CA GLN A 30 2.18 10.37 -6.67
C GLN A 30 2.50 10.01 -8.13
N GLU A 31 2.16 10.86 -9.11
CA GLU A 31 2.50 10.63 -10.51
C GLU A 31 4.03 10.57 -10.74
N VAL A 32 4.78 11.42 -10.08
CA VAL A 32 6.25 11.41 -10.18
C VAL A 32 6.83 10.19 -9.47
N MET A 33 6.31 9.80 -8.31
CA MET A 33 6.72 8.58 -7.62
C MET A 33 6.52 7.35 -8.50
N PHE A 34 5.38 7.24 -9.17
CA PHE A 34 5.13 6.12 -10.07
C PHE A 34 6.14 6.03 -11.23
N ILE A 35 6.58 7.18 -11.77
CA ILE A 35 7.64 7.18 -12.78
C ILE A 35 8.93 6.61 -12.22
N LEU A 36 9.27 6.96 -10.98
CA LEU A 36 10.46 6.47 -10.30
C LEU A 36 10.38 4.96 -10.08
N LEU A 37 9.27 4.48 -9.53
CA LEU A 37 9.06 3.06 -9.23
C LEU A 37 9.10 2.17 -10.49
N ARG A 38 8.47 2.60 -11.60
CA ARG A 38 8.55 1.83 -12.86
C ARG A 38 9.95 1.80 -13.47
N GLN A 39 10.77 2.84 -13.24
CA GLN A 39 12.18 2.85 -13.68
C GLN A 39 13.04 1.94 -12.79
N ILE A 40 12.77 1.86 -11.50
CA ILE A 40 13.41 0.87 -10.60
C ILE A 40 13.05 -0.54 -11.06
N ALA A 41 11.76 -0.81 -11.31
CA ALA A 41 11.30 -2.11 -11.80
C ALA A 41 12.02 -2.55 -13.08
N TYR A 42 12.27 -1.63 -14.02
CA TYR A 42 13.08 -1.91 -15.21
C TYR A 42 14.46 -2.47 -14.87
N TYR A 43 15.20 -1.79 -13.98
CA TYR A 43 16.55 -2.24 -13.63
C TYR A 43 16.55 -3.50 -12.76
N LEU A 44 15.54 -3.71 -11.93
CA LEU A 44 15.37 -4.96 -11.19
C LEU A 44 15.17 -6.15 -12.13
N ILE A 45 14.34 -6.00 -13.16
CA ILE A 45 14.16 -7.02 -14.21
C ILE A 45 15.49 -7.27 -14.93
N LYS A 46 16.20 -6.22 -15.32
CA LYS A 46 17.49 -6.32 -16.00
C LYS A 46 18.56 -6.97 -15.14
N LEU A 47 18.58 -6.75 -13.86
CA LEU A 47 19.48 -7.42 -12.91
C LEU A 47 19.14 -8.90 -12.74
N LYS A 48 17.84 -9.24 -12.70
CA LYS A 48 17.38 -10.64 -12.66
C LYS A 48 17.79 -11.43 -13.91
N GLU A 49 17.91 -10.81 -15.08
CA GLU A 49 18.46 -11.43 -16.30
C GLU A 49 19.93 -11.90 -16.11
N PHE A 50 20.62 -11.38 -15.10
CA PHE A 50 21.99 -11.73 -14.72
C PHE A 50 22.07 -12.56 -13.41
N ASP A 51 20.95 -13.10 -12.95
CA ASP A 51 20.82 -13.82 -11.68
C ASP A 51 21.12 -12.96 -10.43
N ILE A 52 20.96 -11.63 -10.55
CA ILE A 52 21.12 -10.69 -9.44
C ILE A 52 19.74 -10.28 -8.91
N CYS A 53 19.38 -10.79 -7.74
CA CYS A 53 18.15 -10.40 -7.05
C CYS A 53 18.46 -9.33 -5.98
N LYS A 54 17.61 -8.30 -5.88
CA LYS A 54 17.66 -7.22 -4.90
C LYS A 54 16.38 -7.23 -4.07
N GLU A 55 16.28 -8.22 -3.18
CA GLU A 55 15.08 -8.44 -2.36
C GLU A 55 14.71 -7.21 -1.54
N ASP A 56 15.71 -6.53 -0.95
CA ASP A 56 15.53 -5.30 -0.20
C ASP A 56 14.89 -4.17 -1.03
N VAL A 57 15.34 -4.00 -2.27
CA VAL A 57 14.79 -2.97 -3.17
C VAL A 57 13.40 -3.37 -3.69
N ILE A 58 13.16 -4.66 -3.95
CA ILE A 58 11.84 -5.16 -4.34
C ILE A 58 10.84 -4.91 -3.20
N PHE A 59 11.20 -5.25 -1.97
CA PHE A 59 10.37 -5.00 -0.80
C PHE A 59 10.08 -3.51 -0.60
N ASP A 60 11.10 -2.64 -0.70
CA ASP A 60 10.93 -1.19 -0.63
C ASP A 60 9.98 -0.65 -1.71
N LEU A 61 10.08 -1.17 -2.94
CA LEU A 61 9.22 -0.78 -4.05
C LEU A 61 7.75 -1.20 -3.80
N ILE A 62 7.53 -2.44 -3.35
CA ILE A 62 6.20 -2.98 -3.02
C ILE A 62 5.58 -2.18 -1.87
N SER A 63 6.35 -1.90 -0.83
CA SER A 63 5.91 -1.10 0.32
C SER A 63 5.49 0.31 -0.10
N GLU A 64 6.26 0.95 -0.98
CA GLU A 64 5.95 2.29 -1.48
C GLU A 64 4.65 2.32 -2.29
N ILE A 65 4.39 1.29 -3.12
CA ILE A 65 3.14 1.20 -3.89
C ILE A 65 1.94 1.04 -2.96
N ALA A 66 2.06 0.21 -1.93
CA ALA A 66 0.99 0.03 -0.95
C ALA A 66 0.70 1.33 -0.17
N LEU A 67 1.75 2.10 0.18
CA LEU A 67 1.62 3.40 0.87
C LEU A 67 1.02 4.52 0.01
N ILE A 68 1.07 4.42 -1.32
CA ILE A 68 0.53 5.46 -2.21
C ILE A 68 -0.95 5.77 -1.92
N ASP A 69 -1.73 4.81 -1.44
CA ASP A 69 -3.14 5.06 -1.05
C ASP A 69 -3.28 5.81 0.27
N ALA A 70 -2.41 5.53 1.20
CA ALA A 70 -2.37 6.26 2.46
C ALA A 70 -1.77 7.67 2.30
N ALA A 71 -1.26 8.01 1.12
CA ALA A 71 -0.58 9.28 0.84
C ALA A 71 -1.43 10.53 1.11
N LYS A 72 -2.76 10.40 1.16
CA LYS A 72 -3.64 11.50 1.58
C LYS A 72 -3.36 11.99 3.00
N ASP A 73 -2.82 11.14 3.84
CA ASP A 73 -2.49 11.41 5.24
C ASP A 73 -1.01 11.74 5.43
N LEU A 74 -0.18 11.56 4.38
CA LEU A 74 1.23 11.92 4.38
C LEU A 74 1.43 13.44 4.29
N SER A 75 2.39 13.93 5.04
CA SER A 75 2.91 15.29 4.83
C SER A 75 3.79 15.33 3.57
N GLU A 76 3.91 16.52 2.98
CA GLU A 76 4.81 16.72 1.83
C GLU A 76 6.27 16.33 2.16
N ALA A 77 6.70 16.53 3.41
CA ALA A 77 8.04 16.14 3.86
C ALA A 77 8.23 14.61 3.83
N GLN A 78 7.27 13.85 4.32
CA GLN A 78 7.31 12.38 4.29
C GLN A 78 7.35 11.84 2.86
N ILE A 79 6.58 12.44 1.95
CA ILE A 79 6.60 12.06 0.53
C ILE A 79 7.95 12.38 -0.10
N LEU A 80 8.56 13.53 0.21
CA LEU A 80 9.89 13.88 -0.29
C LEU A 80 10.99 12.96 0.24
N ASP A 81 10.87 12.48 1.48
CA ASP A 81 11.79 11.49 2.04
C ASP A 81 11.67 10.14 1.32
N ALA A 82 10.44 9.67 1.11
CA ALA A 82 10.16 8.49 0.29
C ALA A 82 10.74 8.62 -1.14
N PHE A 83 10.59 9.79 -1.74
CA PHE A 83 11.23 10.10 -3.03
C PHE A 83 12.74 9.95 -2.99
N SER A 84 13.39 10.48 -1.96
CA SER A 84 14.83 10.42 -1.81
C SER A 84 15.30 8.97 -1.68
N LYS A 85 14.60 8.17 -0.88
CA LYS A 85 14.87 6.73 -0.70
C LYS A 85 14.76 5.98 -2.03
N GLN A 86 13.65 6.14 -2.74
CA GLN A 86 13.44 5.45 -4.01
C GLN A 86 14.39 5.92 -5.12
N TYR A 87 14.77 7.19 -5.13
CA TYR A 87 15.79 7.66 -6.06
C TYR A 87 17.17 7.04 -5.81
N ILE A 88 17.55 6.85 -4.53
CA ILE A 88 18.77 6.14 -4.17
C ILE A 88 18.71 4.69 -4.69
N ASN A 89 17.57 4.02 -4.55
CA ASN A 89 17.35 2.67 -5.08
C ASN A 89 17.50 2.63 -6.61
N LEU A 90 16.92 3.60 -7.33
CA LEU A 90 17.08 3.71 -8.78
C LEU A 90 18.57 3.83 -9.17
N VAL A 91 19.30 4.75 -8.53
CA VAL A 91 20.72 5.00 -8.83
C VAL A 91 21.57 3.76 -8.54
N LYS A 92 21.31 3.07 -7.41
CA LYS A 92 22.02 1.82 -7.03
C LYS A 92 21.77 0.73 -8.08
N CYS A 93 20.51 0.43 -8.39
CA CYS A 93 20.18 -0.63 -9.35
C CYS A 93 20.74 -0.35 -10.75
N ARG A 94 20.63 0.90 -11.24
CA ARG A 94 21.20 1.29 -12.52
C ARG A 94 22.73 1.14 -12.54
N LYS A 95 23.41 1.65 -11.51
CA LYS A 95 24.89 1.56 -11.40
C LYS A 95 25.36 0.11 -11.43
N GLU A 96 24.68 -0.74 -10.71
CA GLU A 96 25.01 -2.17 -10.66
C GLU A 96 24.74 -2.85 -12.00
N TYR A 97 23.60 -2.60 -12.64
CA TYR A 97 23.30 -3.11 -13.97
C TYR A 97 24.37 -2.72 -15.00
N LEU A 98 24.74 -1.43 -15.07
CA LEU A 98 25.77 -0.94 -16.00
C LEU A 98 27.15 -1.54 -15.71
N LYS A 99 27.49 -1.74 -14.45
CA LYS A 99 28.72 -2.41 -14.03
C LYS A 99 28.72 -3.87 -14.50
N THR A 100 27.63 -4.60 -14.26
CA THR A 100 27.49 -6.01 -14.66
C THR A 100 27.55 -6.20 -16.18
N CYS A 101 26.92 -5.32 -16.95
CA CYS A 101 27.03 -5.33 -18.41
C CYS A 101 28.51 -5.20 -18.85
N LYS A 102 29.24 -4.27 -18.23
CA LYS A 102 30.65 -4.05 -18.55
C LYS A 102 31.50 -5.27 -18.18
N GLU A 103 31.28 -5.88 -17.03
CA GLU A 103 32.00 -7.06 -16.57
C GLU A 103 31.75 -8.29 -17.44
N LYS A 104 30.53 -8.42 -17.98
CA LYS A 104 30.15 -9.52 -18.88
C LYS A 104 30.32 -9.22 -20.37
N ASP A 105 30.87 -8.06 -20.71
CA ASP A 105 31.08 -7.59 -22.10
C ASP A 105 29.81 -7.65 -22.95
N VAL A 106 28.67 -7.23 -22.38
CA VAL A 106 27.39 -7.17 -23.10
C VAL A 106 26.93 -5.73 -23.29
N GLN A 107 26.22 -5.48 -24.38
CA GLN A 107 25.63 -4.17 -24.65
C GLN A 107 24.53 -3.87 -23.63
N CYS A 108 24.64 -2.74 -22.92
CA CYS A 108 23.62 -2.28 -22.00
C CYS A 108 22.42 -1.69 -22.75
N ASP A 109 21.23 -2.11 -22.36
CA ASP A 109 19.97 -1.47 -22.74
C ASP A 109 19.55 -0.50 -21.61
N ASP A 110 20.00 0.75 -21.68
CA ASP A 110 19.77 1.75 -20.64
C ASP A 110 18.57 2.64 -20.96
N LEU A 111 17.79 3.02 -19.95
CA LEU A 111 16.63 3.90 -20.13
C LEU A 111 17.06 5.31 -20.56
N LYS A 112 16.49 5.80 -21.68
CA LYS A 112 16.86 7.11 -22.27
C LYS A 112 16.39 8.31 -21.44
N ASN A 113 15.27 8.20 -20.73
CA ASN A 113 14.61 9.30 -20.02
C ASN A 113 14.51 9.04 -18.52
N LEU A 114 15.67 8.86 -17.89
CA LEU A 114 15.72 8.68 -16.43
C LEU A 114 15.24 9.92 -15.69
N MET A 115 14.55 9.67 -14.63
CA MET A 115 14.20 10.70 -13.67
C MET A 115 15.47 11.24 -13.02
N LYS A 116 15.62 12.55 -13.04
CA LYS A 116 16.70 13.24 -12.33
C LYS A 116 16.11 13.86 -11.07
N PHE A 117 16.64 13.47 -9.94
CA PHE A 117 16.34 14.04 -8.64
C PHE A 117 17.65 14.39 -7.95
N SER A 118 17.65 15.43 -7.17
CA SER A 118 18.77 15.76 -6.29
C SER A 118 18.21 16.28 -4.96
N PRO A 119 18.96 16.24 -3.87
CA PRO A 119 18.54 16.86 -2.59
C PRO A 119 18.25 18.37 -2.70
N LYS A 120 18.68 19.01 -3.78
CA LYS A 120 18.38 20.41 -4.13
C LYS A 120 17.16 20.58 -5.02
N THR A 121 16.49 19.50 -5.43
CA THR A 121 15.30 19.58 -6.27
C THR A 121 14.18 20.21 -5.46
N SER A 122 13.67 21.35 -5.91
CA SER A 122 12.59 22.03 -5.22
C SER A 122 11.26 21.28 -5.37
N LEU A 123 10.44 21.34 -4.35
CA LEU A 123 9.08 20.80 -4.36
C LEU A 123 8.31 21.30 -5.60
N SER A 124 8.39 22.60 -5.90
CA SER A 124 7.70 23.19 -7.06
C SER A 124 8.15 22.57 -8.41
N SER A 125 9.40 22.11 -8.52
CA SER A 125 9.90 21.41 -9.72
C SER A 125 9.27 20.00 -9.84
N ILE A 126 9.12 19.29 -8.73
CA ILE A 126 8.47 17.97 -8.67
C ILE A 126 6.99 18.11 -9.05
N LEU A 127 6.29 19.06 -8.44
CA LEU A 127 4.87 19.31 -8.73
C LEU A 127 4.62 19.63 -10.21
N LYS A 128 5.39 20.58 -10.78
CA LYS A 128 5.29 20.89 -12.22
C LYS A 128 5.55 19.68 -13.11
N ARG A 129 6.42 18.77 -12.69
CA ARG A 129 6.65 17.54 -13.43
C ARG A 129 5.46 16.60 -13.33
N GLY A 130 4.89 16.42 -12.15
CA GLY A 130 3.71 15.59 -11.94
C GLY A 130 2.52 16.06 -12.76
N ASP A 131 2.23 17.35 -12.74
CA ASP A 131 1.18 17.98 -13.56
C ASP A 131 1.38 17.71 -15.05
N LYS A 132 2.61 17.88 -15.52
CA LYS A 132 2.95 17.63 -16.93
C LYS A 132 2.76 16.16 -17.30
N GLU A 133 3.19 15.23 -16.47
CA GLU A 133 3.07 13.80 -16.75
C GLU A 133 1.61 13.36 -16.71
N PHE A 134 0.83 13.86 -15.77
CA PHE A 134 -0.61 13.63 -15.68
C PHE A 134 -1.33 14.09 -16.96
N ILE A 135 -1.12 15.35 -17.38
CA ILE A 135 -1.70 15.90 -18.61
C ILE A 135 -1.28 15.09 -19.83
N HIS A 136 0.00 14.69 -19.90
CA HIS A 136 0.54 13.93 -21.01
C HIS A 136 -0.09 12.53 -21.12
N LYS A 137 -0.28 11.84 -19.99
CA LYS A 137 -0.97 10.55 -19.88
C LYS A 137 -2.40 10.67 -20.43
N TYR A 138 -3.15 11.69 -20.01
CA TYR A 138 -4.52 11.88 -20.44
C TYR A 138 -4.67 12.27 -21.93
N LYS A 139 -3.73 13.01 -22.49
CA LYS A 139 -3.75 13.39 -23.90
C LYS A 139 -3.34 12.27 -24.87
N LYS A 140 -2.47 11.35 -24.43
CA LYS A 140 -1.90 10.31 -25.29
C LYS A 140 -2.71 9.01 -25.34
N PHE A 141 -3.51 8.73 -24.33
CA PHE A 141 -4.26 7.50 -24.25
C PHE A 141 -5.67 7.69 -24.82
N ASN A 142 -6.07 6.83 -25.75
CA ASN A 142 -7.47 6.68 -26.07
C ASN A 142 -8.24 6.16 -24.83
N PHE A 143 -9.57 6.23 -24.88
CA PHE A 143 -10.44 5.87 -23.74
C PHE A 143 -10.16 4.44 -23.24
N GLU A 144 -10.10 3.47 -24.16
CA GLU A 144 -9.87 2.05 -23.83
C GLU A 144 -8.54 1.84 -23.10
N LYS A 145 -7.47 2.39 -23.64
CA LYS A 145 -6.12 2.28 -23.05
C LYS A 145 -6.03 2.94 -21.69
N LYS A 146 -6.69 4.08 -21.52
CA LYS A 146 -6.77 4.77 -20.24
C LYS A 146 -7.50 3.90 -19.21
N TYR A 147 -8.63 3.33 -19.59
CA TYR A 147 -9.43 2.46 -18.75
C TYR A 147 -8.63 1.24 -18.25
N TYR A 148 -7.98 0.51 -19.18
CA TYR A 148 -7.14 -0.62 -18.79
C TYR A 148 -5.94 -0.22 -17.94
N ALA A 149 -5.33 0.92 -18.19
CA ALA A 149 -4.21 1.41 -17.39
C ALA A 149 -4.64 1.73 -15.93
N GLU A 150 -5.82 2.27 -15.73
CA GLU A 150 -6.36 2.53 -14.38
C GLU A 150 -6.68 1.21 -13.65
N ILE A 151 -7.28 0.24 -14.33
CA ILE A 151 -7.54 -1.09 -13.77
C ILE A 151 -6.21 -1.76 -13.38
N LEU A 152 -5.23 -1.83 -14.29
CA LEU A 152 -3.93 -2.42 -14.01
C LEU A 152 -3.27 -1.77 -12.80
N SER A 153 -3.34 -0.46 -12.71
CA SER A 153 -2.79 0.28 -11.59
C SER A 153 -3.45 -0.11 -10.26
N GLY A 154 -4.77 -0.30 -10.24
CA GLY A 154 -5.51 -0.78 -9.07
C GLY A 154 -5.11 -2.21 -8.68
N VAL A 155 -4.96 -3.11 -9.67
CA VAL A 155 -4.55 -4.50 -9.41
C VAL A 155 -3.11 -4.59 -8.92
N ILE A 156 -2.16 -3.82 -9.50
CA ILE A 156 -0.77 -3.74 -9.00
C ILE A 156 -0.77 -3.44 -7.50
N LYS A 157 -1.60 -2.50 -7.09
CA LYS A 157 -1.69 -2.07 -5.71
C LYS A 157 -2.29 -3.14 -4.80
N SER A 158 -3.40 -3.79 -5.20
CA SER A 158 -3.98 -4.92 -4.46
C SER A 158 -2.94 -6.01 -4.21
N VAL A 159 -2.22 -6.42 -5.27
CA VAL A 159 -1.14 -7.40 -5.18
C VAL A 159 -0.04 -6.95 -4.22
N CYS A 160 0.38 -5.68 -4.27
CA CYS A 160 1.40 -5.17 -3.35
C CYS A 160 0.94 -5.19 -1.89
N VAL A 161 -0.30 -4.82 -1.60
CA VAL A 161 -0.87 -4.91 -0.25
C VAL A 161 -0.89 -6.35 0.24
N ASN A 162 -1.32 -7.31 -0.60
CA ASN A 162 -1.36 -8.72 -0.24
C ASN A 162 0.04 -9.33 -0.07
N LEU A 163 1.03 -8.90 -0.88
CA LEU A 163 2.44 -9.28 -0.68
C LEU A 163 2.97 -8.82 0.66
N LEU A 164 2.65 -7.60 1.10
CA LEU A 164 3.03 -7.13 2.43
C LEU A 164 2.34 -7.93 3.55
N CYS A 165 1.05 -8.22 3.40
CA CYS A 165 0.35 -9.09 4.36
C CYS A 165 0.99 -10.47 4.47
N LEU A 166 1.39 -11.04 3.34
CA LEU A 166 2.08 -12.34 3.29
C LEU A 166 3.46 -12.25 3.96
N HIS A 167 4.21 -11.17 3.70
CA HIS A 167 5.51 -10.94 4.32
C HIS A 167 5.41 -10.79 5.85
N GLU A 168 4.37 -10.17 6.39
CA GLU A 168 4.11 -10.11 7.84
C GLU A 168 3.86 -11.49 8.46
N LEU A 169 3.43 -12.45 7.65
CA LEU A 169 3.31 -13.85 8.02
C LEU A 169 4.60 -14.66 7.82
N ASN A 170 5.73 -13.99 7.52
CA ASN A 170 7.04 -14.57 7.22
C ASN A 170 7.05 -15.49 5.98
N GLN A 171 6.21 -15.17 5.00
CA GLN A 171 6.14 -15.86 3.72
C GLN A 171 6.44 -14.89 2.58
N THR A 172 6.87 -15.42 1.44
CA THR A 172 7.16 -14.65 0.22
C THR A 172 6.53 -15.32 -1.01
N CYS A 173 6.27 -14.53 -2.05
CA CYS A 173 5.75 -15.02 -3.33
C CYS A 173 6.48 -14.36 -4.49
N THR A 174 7.64 -14.88 -4.85
CA THR A 174 8.52 -14.32 -5.89
C THR A 174 7.83 -14.23 -7.26
N SER A 175 6.93 -15.15 -7.59
CA SER A 175 6.17 -15.10 -8.85
C SER A 175 5.27 -13.87 -8.93
N ALA A 176 4.61 -13.50 -7.84
CA ALA A 176 3.77 -12.30 -7.78
C ALA A 176 4.61 -11.03 -7.78
N GLU A 177 5.76 -11.00 -7.09
CA GLU A 177 6.73 -9.90 -7.15
C GLU A 177 7.19 -9.66 -8.59
N ASP A 178 7.53 -10.71 -9.32
CA ASP A 178 7.97 -10.63 -10.72
C ASP A 178 6.88 -10.09 -11.63
N GLU A 179 5.63 -10.49 -11.45
CA GLU A 179 4.51 -9.96 -12.23
C GLU A 179 4.24 -8.48 -11.92
N VAL A 180 4.41 -8.04 -10.66
CA VAL A 180 4.36 -6.62 -10.30
C VAL A 180 5.44 -5.82 -11.04
N LEU A 181 6.69 -6.31 -11.04
CA LEU A 181 7.79 -5.65 -11.74
C LEU A 181 7.54 -5.56 -13.26
N LYS A 182 7.06 -6.63 -13.88
CA LYS A 182 6.69 -6.68 -15.31
C LYS A 182 5.57 -5.68 -15.63
N ALA A 183 4.54 -5.64 -14.80
CA ALA A 183 3.41 -4.73 -14.98
C ALA A 183 3.83 -3.25 -14.88
N LEU A 184 4.65 -2.91 -13.90
CA LEU A 184 5.23 -1.56 -13.77
C LEU A 184 6.07 -1.19 -14.99
N ASN A 185 6.90 -2.13 -15.46
CA ASN A 185 7.78 -1.91 -16.60
C ASN A 185 7.02 -1.66 -17.91
N LEU A 186 5.79 -2.16 -18.06
CA LEU A 186 4.96 -1.84 -19.24
C LEU A 186 4.80 -0.32 -19.45
N PHE A 187 4.72 0.43 -18.36
CA PHE A 187 4.57 1.89 -18.43
C PHE A 187 5.84 2.65 -18.80
N ASN A 188 7.00 1.99 -18.91
CA ASN A 188 8.22 2.58 -19.45
C ASN A 188 8.22 2.62 -20.98
N ALA A 189 7.43 1.79 -21.64
CA ALA A 189 7.36 1.76 -23.09
C ALA A 189 6.67 3.01 -23.66
N HIS A 190 7.24 3.58 -24.71
CA HIS A 190 6.71 4.80 -25.36
C HIS A 190 5.29 4.60 -25.94
N ARG A 191 4.98 3.39 -26.38
CA ARG A 191 3.68 3.00 -26.96
C ARG A 191 3.28 1.61 -26.46
N VAL A 192 2.57 1.56 -25.35
CA VAL A 192 1.97 0.32 -24.86
C VAL A 192 0.66 0.08 -25.59
N GLN A 193 0.40 -1.14 -26.03
CA GLN A 193 -0.88 -1.56 -26.61
C GLN A 193 -1.86 -1.88 -25.50
N ALA A 194 -3.15 -1.55 -25.66
CA ALA A 194 -4.20 -1.84 -24.70
C ALA A 194 -4.27 -3.34 -24.35
N GLU A 195 -4.10 -4.20 -25.36
CA GLU A 195 -4.09 -5.64 -25.16
C GLU A 195 -2.97 -6.14 -24.23
N LYS A 196 -1.77 -5.56 -24.30
CA LYS A 196 -0.67 -5.91 -23.38
C LYS A 196 -1.00 -5.51 -21.94
N ILE A 197 -1.67 -4.37 -21.77
CA ILE A 197 -2.12 -3.93 -20.44
C ILE A 197 -3.17 -4.91 -19.90
N ARG A 198 -4.14 -5.32 -20.73
CA ARG A 198 -5.17 -6.30 -20.36
C ARG A 198 -4.56 -7.64 -19.94
N ILE A 199 -3.63 -8.19 -20.75
CA ILE A 199 -2.94 -9.45 -20.43
C ILE A 199 -2.18 -9.36 -19.11
N SER A 200 -1.50 -8.25 -18.84
CA SER A 200 -0.80 -8.04 -17.58
C SER A 200 -1.78 -7.92 -16.38
N THR A 201 -2.94 -7.31 -16.62
CA THR A 201 -3.99 -7.23 -15.60
C THR A 201 -4.51 -8.62 -15.24
N ASP A 202 -4.80 -9.44 -16.25
CA ASP A 202 -5.28 -10.82 -16.05
C ASP A 202 -4.24 -11.70 -15.31
N ALA A 203 -2.94 -11.53 -15.63
CA ALA A 203 -1.86 -12.24 -14.96
C ALA A 203 -1.76 -11.84 -13.47
N LEU A 204 -1.77 -10.55 -13.19
CA LEU A 204 -1.73 -10.04 -11.80
C LEU A 204 -2.98 -10.41 -11.01
N ALA A 205 -4.16 -10.38 -11.61
CA ALA A 205 -5.39 -10.80 -10.93
C ALA A 205 -5.35 -12.27 -10.51
N LYS A 206 -4.73 -13.14 -11.31
CA LYS A 206 -4.48 -14.53 -10.92
C LYS A 206 -3.52 -14.62 -9.74
N CYS A 207 -2.41 -13.88 -9.79
CA CYS A 207 -1.48 -13.80 -8.66
C CYS A 207 -2.17 -13.30 -7.38
N ASP A 208 -3.07 -12.33 -7.49
CA ASP A 208 -3.82 -11.79 -6.34
C ASP A 208 -4.67 -12.87 -5.67
N VAL A 209 -5.37 -13.69 -6.47
CA VAL A 209 -6.13 -14.84 -5.96
C VAL A 209 -5.22 -15.87 -5.28
N GLU A 210 -4.08 -16.19 -5.88
CA GLU A 210 -3.09 -17.12 -5.30
C GLU A 210 -2.54 -16.58 -3.97
N LEU A 211 -2.24 -15.28 -3.89
CA LEU A 211 -1.80 -14.63 -2.66
C LEU A 211 -2.85 -14.73 -1.55
N LEU A 212 -4.12 -14.51 -1.85
CA LEU A 212 -5.20 -14.65 -0.88
C LEU A 212 -5.28 -16.08 -0.31
N TYR A 213 -5.08 -17.11 -1.16
CA TYR A 213 -4.99 -18.50 -0.69
C TYR A 213 -3.79 -18.72 0.22
N LEU A 214 -2.61 -18.20 -0.14
CA LEU A 214 -1.39 -18.31 0.67
C LEU A 214 -1.54 -17.59 2.01
N ILE A 215 -2.11 -16.39 2.02
CA ILE A 215 -2.39 -15.62 3.24
C ILE A 215 -3.32 -16.41 4.14
N ASN A 216 -4.43 -16.92 3.60
CA ASN A 216 -5.37 -17.73 4.36
C ASN A 216 -4.72 -18.99 4.94
N ALA A 217 -3.95 -19.72 4.14
CA ALA A 217 -3.23 -20.91 4.61
C ALA A 217 -2.25 -20.57 5.74
N SER A 218 -1.46 -19.51 5.59
CA SER A 218 -0.50 -19.04 6.60
C SER A 218 -1.21 -18.56 7.88
N GLN A 219 -2.36 -17.90 7.75
CA GLN A 219 -3.18 -17.52 8.91
C GLN A 219 -3.73 -18.73 9.65
N VAL A 220 -4.21 -19.75 8.93
CA VAL A 220 -4.70 -21.00 9.52
C VAL A 220 -3.57 -21.75 10.22
N GLU A 221 -2.38 -21.83 9.61
CA GLU A 221 -1.20 -22.43 10.24
C GLU A 221 -0.81 -21.71 11.53
N LYS A 222 -0.85 -20.39 11.52
CA LYS A 222 -0.40 -19.55 12.64
C LYS A 222 -1.45 -19.41 13.75
N TYR A 223 -2.73 -19.27 13.41
CA TYR A 223 -3.80 -18.94 14.35
C TYR A 223 -4.79 -20.07 14.60
N GLY A 224 -4.72 -21.16 13.85
CA GLY A 224 -5.65 -22.29 13.87
C GLY A 224 -6.80 -22.13 12.87
N ASN A 225 -7.59 -23.20 12.72
CA ASN A 225 -8.78 -23.16 11.85
C ASN A 225 -9.87 -22.29 12.46
N ILE A 226 -10.59 -21.57 11.63
CA ILE A 226 -11.75 -20.76 12.04
C ILE A 226 -12.85 -21.65 12.61
N GLU A 227 -13.34 -21.28 13.78
CA GLU A 227 -14.42 -21.94 14.49
C GLU A 227 -15.61 -21.01 14.70
N LYS A 228 -16.81 -21.57 14.66
CA LYS A 228 -18.00 -20.83 15.05
C LYS A 228 -17.86 -20.32 16.49
N THR A 229 -18.04 -19.03 16.69
CA THR A 229 -17.79 -18.39 18.00
C THR A 229 -18.82 -17.30 18.24
N ASP A 230 -19.34 -17.25 19.45
CA ASP A 230 -20.16 -16.13 19.92
C ASP A 230 -19.23 -15.00 20.40
N VAL A 231 -19.47 -13.78 19.95
CA VAL A 231 -18.67 -12.62 20.27
C VAL A 231 -19.50 -11.64 21.10
N SER A 232 -18.99 -11.27 22.27
CA SER A 232 -19.65 -10.25 23.10
C SER A 232 -19.59 -8.89 22.41
N LEU A 233 -20.72 -8.21 22.35
CA LEU A 233 -20.82 -6.81 21.89
C LEU A 233 -20.95 -5.83 23.06
N SER A 234 -20.78 -6.29 24.29
CA SER A 234 -20.91 -5.50 25.51
C SER A 234 -19.53 -5.14 26.06
N THR A 235 -19.39 -3.94 26.58
CA THR A 235 -18.21 -3.53 27.36
C THR A 235 -18.40 -3.85 28.85
N ARG A 236 -17.28 -3.96 29.57
CA ARG A 236 -17.27 -4.11 31.02
C ARG A 236 -16.43 -2.99 31.67
N PRO A 237 -16.66 -2.72 32.99
CA PRO A 237 -15.90 -1.70 33.71
C PRO A 237 -14.42 -2.12 33.86
N ASN A 238 -13.55 -1.67 32.95
CA ASN A 238 -12.10 -1.87 33.02
C ASN A 238 -11.40 -0.85 32.11
N LYS A 239 -10.08 -0.74 32.23
CA LYS A 239 -9.25 -0.03 31.23
C LYS A 239 -9.35 -0.77 29.90
N ALA A 240 -9.63 -0.04 28.82
CA ALA A 240 -9.88 -0.67 27.54
C ALA A 240 -9.17 0.02 26.38
N VAL A 241 -8.77 -0.79 25.39
CA VAL A 241 -8.29 -0.35 24.09
C VAL A 241 -9.14 -1.00 23.01
N MET A 242 -9.64 -0.22 22.08
CA MET A 242 -10.27 -0.71 20.88
C MET A 242 -9.24 -0.80 19.76
N VAL A 243 -9.11 -1.98 19.14
CA VAL A 243 -8.26 -2.19 17.97
C VAL A 243 -9.17 -2.28 16.75
N SER A 244 -9.03 -1.31 15.85
CA SER A 244 -9.88 -1.18 14.67
C SER A 244 -9.09 -1.41 13.39
N GLY A 245 -9.66 -2.18 12.48
CA GLY A 245 -9.08 -2.43 11.16
C GLY A 245 -9.20 -3.88 10.70
N SER A 246 -8.19 -4.36 10.00
CA SER A 246 -8.18 -5.67 9.34
C SER A 246 -6.91 -6.50 9.60
N ASN A 247 -5.86 -5.93 10.18
CA ASN A 247 -4.59 -6.60 10.34
C ASN A 247 -4.52 -7.46 11.61
N LEU A 248 -4.52 -8.79 11.43
CA LEU A 248 -4.44 -9.77 12.52
C LEU A 248 -3.07 -9.77 13.23
N GLU A 249 -1.98 -9.49 12.53
CA GLU A 249 -0.65 -9.42 13.12
C GLU A 249 -0.52 -8.24 14.09
N ASP A 250 -1.11 -7.11 13.76
CA ASP A 250 -1.15 -5.97 14.66
C ASP A 250 -1.97 -6.27 15.92
N LEU A 251 -3.12 -6.92 15.76
CA LEU A 251 -3.91 -7.38 16.91
C LEU A 251 -3.11 -8.37 17.77
N ARG A 252 -2.38 -9.31 17.16
CA ARG A 252 -1.51 -10.26 17.87
C ARG A 252 -0.48 -9.52 18.74
N LYS A 253 0.24 -8.57 18.15
CA LYS A 253 1.24 -7.75 18.87
C LYS A 253 0.63 -6.96 20.02
N VAL A 254 -0.58 -6.43 19.82
CA VAL A 254 -1.31 -5.72 20.91
C VAL A 254 -1.64 -6.67 22.04
N LEU A 255 -2.18 -7.86 21.76
CA LEU A 255 -2.52 -8.84 22.76
C LEU A 255 -1.28 -9.32 23.54
N GLU A 256 -0.16 -9.54 22.87
CA GLU A 256 1.11 -9.87 23.52
C GLU A 256 1.62 -8.71 24.41
N ALA A 257 1.50 -7.48 23.95
CA ALA A 257 1.92 -6.30 24.73
C ALA A 257 1.10 -6.08 26.01
N VAL A 258 -0.14 -6.56 26.03
CA VAL A 258 -1.04 -6.43 27.21
C VAL A 258 -1.16 -7.72 28.02
N GLU A 259 -0.47 -8.79 27.64
CA GLU A 259 -0.51 -10.05 28.38
C GLU A 259 -0.12 -9.85 29.87
N GLY A 260 -0.91 -10.40 30.75
CA GLY A 260 -0.73 -10.26 32.21
C GLY A 260 -1.10 -8.88 32.77
N LYS A 261 -1.61 -7.95 31.94
CA LYS A 261 -2.09 -6.63 32.39
C LYS A 261 -3.61 -6.63 32.47
N GLU A 262 -4.16 -5.81 33.38
CA GLU A 262 -5.59 -5.58 33.50
C GLU A 262 -6.08 -4.55 32.47
N ILE A 263 -5.98 -4.92 31.17
CA ILE A 263 -6.41 -4.10 30.04
C ILE A 263 -7.28 -4.96 29.13
N ASP A 264 -8.49 -4.51 28.88
CA ASP A 264 -9.43 -5.15 27.98
C ASP A 264 -9.21 -4.71 26.55
N ILE A 265 -9.19 -5.65 25.62
CA ILE A 265 -9.10 -5.40 24.19
C ILE A 265 -10.46 -5.70 23.55
N TYR A 266 -10.94 -4.76 22.77
CA TYR A 266 -12.11 -4.88 21.91
C TYR A 266 -11.70 -4.72 20.47
N THR A 267 -12.15 -5.62 19.60
CA THR A 267 -11.97 -5.43 18.15
C THR A 267 -13.02 -4.49 17.58
N ASN A 268 -12.73 -3.87 16.44
CA ASN A 268 -13.68 -3.11 15.64
C ASN A 268 -13.37 -3.34 14.15
N GLY A 269 -14.35 -3.15 13.27
CA GLY A 269 -14.22 -3.38 11.85
C GLY A 269 -14.03 -4.86 11.49
N ASN A 270 -13.20 -5.16 10.51
CA ASN A 270 -12.99 -6.52 10.01
C ASN A 270 -12.26 -7.44 11.02
N LEU A 271 -11.66 -6.88 12.06
CA LEU A 271 -11.02 -7.67 13.12
C LEU A 271 -11.99 -8.51 13.94
N ILE A 272 -13.30 -8.41 13.73
CA ILE A 272 -14.28 -9.34 14.33
C ILE A 272 -13.92 -10.80 14.01
N ILE A 273 -13.32 -11.06 12.85
CA ILE A 273 -12.92 -12.41 12.44
C ILE A 273 -11.88 -13.03 13.37
N ALA A 274 -11.09 -12.22 14.08
CA ALA A 274 -10.09 -12.71 15.02
C ALA A 274 -10.69 -13.61 16.10
N HIS A 275 -11.92 -13.32 16.56
CA HIS A 275 -12.59 -14.11 17.57
C HIS A 275 -12.91 -15.54 17.13
N ALA A 276 -12.88 -15.83 15.84
CA ALA A 276 -13.11 -17.16 15.29
C ALA A 276 -11.84 -18.03 15.25
N PHE A 277 -10.65 -17.41 15.38
CA PHE A 277 -9.40 -18.16 15.42
C PHE A 277 -9.05 -18.60 16.85
N PRO A 278 -8.71 -19.88 17.09
CA PRO A 278 -8.36 -20.41 18.41
C PRO A 278 -7.26 -19.61 19.14
N TYR A 279 -6.24 -19.16 18.40
CA TYR A 279 -5.15 -18.34 18.94
C TYR A 279 -5.67 -17.11 19.67
N PHE A 280 -6.51 -16.32 19.03
CA PHE A 280 -7.05 -15.08 19.59
C PHE A 280 -8.12 -15.35 20.66
N LYS A 281 -9.01 -16.31 20.39
CA LYS A 281 -10.09 -16.72 21.30
C LYS A 281 -9.59 -17.12 22.69
N ASN A 282 -8.39 -17.68 22.78
CA ASN A 282 -7.78 -18.11 24.05
C ASN A 282 -7.14 -16.95 24.82
N SER A 283 -7.05 -15.75 24.27
CA SER A 283 -6.51 -14.58 24.97
C SER A 283 -7.50 -14.06 26.01
N LYS A 284 -7.05 -13.97 27.26
CA LYS A 284 -7.85 -13.44 28.36
C LYS A 284 -8.15 -11.95 28.24
N ASN A 285 -7.34 -11.23 27.47
CA ASN A 285 -7.48 -9.80 27.26
C ASN A 285 -8.44 -9.47 26.11
N LEU A 286 -8.71 -10.40 25.18
CA LEU A 286 -9.66 -10.19 24.09
C LEU A 286 -11.09 -10.44 24.56
N ILE A 287 -11.82 -9.38 24.85
CA ILE A 287 -13.11 -9.45 25.56
C ILE A 287 -14.30 -9.54 24.61
N GLY A 288 -14.24 -8.80 23.50
CA GLY A 288 -15.36 -8.74 22.57
C GLY A 288 -15.12 -7.79 21.41
N HIS A 289 -16.19 -7.48 20.71
CA HIS A 289 -16.20 -6.57 19.58
C HIS A 289 -17.05 -5.34 19.91
N PHE A 290 -16.55 -4.17 19.54
CA PHE A 290 -17.29 -2.91 19.75
C PHE A 290 -17.58 -2.27 18.39
N GLY A 291 -18.85 -1.95 18.17
CA GLY A 291 -19.30 -1.30 16.94
C GLY A 291 -20.12 -2.22 16.03
N THR A 292 -20.63 -1.66 14.96
CA THR A 292 -21.63 -2.31 14.10
C THR A 292 -21.22 -2.45 12.64
N GLY A 293 -20.21 -1.75 12.18
CA GLY A 293 -19.74 -1.82 10.81
C GLY A 293 -19.01 -0.57 10.35
N SER A 294 -18.29 -0.67 9.25
CA SER A 294 -17.41 0.39 8.74
C SER A 294 -18.10 1.72 8.46
N PHE A 295 -19.39 1.71 8.14
CA PHE A 295 -20.17 2.94 7.91
C PHE A 295 -20.53 3.70 9.19
N ASN A 296 -20.41 3.08 10.37
CA ASN A 296 -20.66 3.69 11.67
C ASN A 296 -19.39 4.04 12.45
N THR A 297 -18.22 3.92 11.84
CA THR A 297 -16.91 4.06 12.50
C THR A 297 -16.78 5.35 13.33
N ILE A 298 -17.28 6.47 12.81
CA ILE A 298 -17.25 7.76 13.53
C ILE A 298 -18.02 7.66 14.85
N LEU A 299 -19.20 7.07 14.84
CA LEU A 299 -20.02 6.90 16.03
C LEU A 299 -19.40 5.90 17.01
N ASP A 300 -18.89 4.78 16.50
CA ASP A 300 -18.21 3.76 17.29
C ASP A 300 -17.01 4.38 18.03
N PHE A 301 -16.18 5.13 17.32
CA PHE A 301 -15.01 5.80 17.90
C PHE A 301 -15.36 6.89 18.90
N ALA A 302 -16.40 7.67 18.61
CA ALA A 302 -16.87 8.72 19.51
C ALA A 302 -17.43 8.16 20.84
N THR A 303 -18.12 7.04 20.77
CA THR A 303 -18.80 6.41 21.94
C THR A 303 -17.93 5.44 22.72
N PHE A 304 -16.86 4.90 22.12
CA PHE A 304 -15.92 4.06 22.87
C PHE A 304 -15.15 4.88 23.92
N PRO A 305 -15.13 4.48 25.19
CA PRO A 305 -14.59 5.32 26.26
C PRO A 305 -13.05 5.28 26.37
N GLY A 306 -12.38 4.32 25.74
CA GLY A 306 -10.94 4.07 25.84
C GLY A 306 -10.10 4.62 24.68
N ALA A 307 -8.85 4.21 24.63
CA ALA A 307 -7.96 4.47 23.50
C ALA A 307 -8.38 3.66 22.27
N ILE A 308 -8.13 4.20 21.08
CA ILE A 308 -8.45 3.60 19.79
C ILE A 308 -7.16 3.42 19.03
N LEU A 309 -6.85 2.19 18.65
CA LEU A 309 -5.68 1.85 17.88
C LEU A 309 -6.10 1.36 16.50
N LEU A 310 -5.70 2.09 15.47
CA LEU A 310 -5.87 1.68 14.07
C LEU A 310 -4.76 0.70 13.68
N THR A 311 -5.12 -0.37 13.02
CA THR A 311 -4.13 -1.25 12.39
C THR A 311 -3.58 -0.63 11.12
N LYS A 312 -2.48 -1.16 10.61
CA LYS A 312 -1.83 -0.69 9.37
C LYS A 312 -2.81 -0.59 8.21
N ASN A 313 -2.58 0.41 7.38
CA ASN A 313 -3.34 0.71 6.16
C ASN A 313 -4.80 1.14 6.39
N GLU A 314 -5.19 1.41 7.63
CA GLU A 314 -6.54 1.94 7.94
C GLU A 314 -6.52 3.47 7.89
N ALA A 315 -6.99 4.02 6.78
CA ALA A 315 -7.18 5.46 6.65
C ALA A 315 -8.52 5.87 7.27
N GLN A 316 -8.47 6.67 8.32
CA GLN A 316 -9.65 7.17 8.99
C GLN A 316 -9.68 8.71 8.97
N ASN A 317 -10.86 9.27 8.77
CA ASN A 317 -11.06 10.68 9.02
C ASN A 317 -10.93 10.96 10.51
N ILE A 318 -10.15 11.99 10.84
CA ILE A 318 -9.92 12.37 12.24
C ILE A 318 -10.97 13.38 12.64
N GLU A 319 -11.88 12.93 13.52
CA GLU A 319 -12.92 13.78 14.06
C GLU A 319 -12.52 14.33 15.44
N TYR A 320 -12.95 15.54 15.72
CA TYR A 320 -12.68 16.22 17.01
C TYR A 320 -13.06 15.37 18.23
N LEU A 321 -14.12 14.60 18.12
CA LEU A 321 -14.68 13.79 19.23
C LEU A 321 -13.73 12.70 19.77
N TYR A 322 -12.81 12.21 18.97
CA TYR A 322 -11.93 11.10 19.38
C TYR A 322 -10.46 11.27 19.00
N ARG A 323 -10.06 12.32 18.29
CA ARG A 323 -8.69 12.50 17.79
C ARG A 323 -7.62 12.41 18.90
N GLY A 324 -7.90 12.89 20.10
CA GLY A 324 -6.98 12.83 21.24
C GLY A 324 -6.80 11.43 21.85
N ARG A 325 -7.53 10.42 21.34
CA ARG A 325 -7.51 9.02 21.77
C ARG A 325 -7.16 8.06 20.63
N LEU A 326 -6.85 8.60 19.45
CA LEU A 326 -6.59 7.83 18.23
C LEU A 326 -5.08 7.62 18.06
N PHE A 327 -4.70 6.37 17.89
CA PHE A 327 -3.34 5.90 17.67
C PHE A 327 -3.30 4.99 16.45
N THR A 328 -2.13 4.73 15.91
CA THR A 328 -1.95 3.78 14.81
C THR A 328 -0.70 2.92 15.01
N THR A 329 -0.70 1.74 14.44
CA THR A 329 0.47 0.87 14.27
C THR A 329 1.27 1.22 13.02
N ASP A 330 0.72 2.09 12.16
CA ASP A 330 1.37 2.54 10.94
C ASP A 330 2.45 3.59 11.23
N ASP A 331 3.42 3.73 10.33
CA ASP A 331 4.46 4.77 10.38
C ASP A 331 3.87 6.19 10.18
N ILE A 332 2.63 6.25 9.70
CA ILE A 332 1.90 7.49 9.44
C ILE A 332 0.92 7.71 10.60
N ALA A 333 1.27 8.63 11.49
CA ALA A 333 0.38 8.99 12.58
C ALA A 333 -0.86 9.75 12.06
N PRO A 334 -2.04 9.50 12.63
CA PRO A 334 -3.22 10.31 12.38
C PRO A 334 -2.94 11.78 12.70
N LYS A 335 -3.41 12.68 11.83
CA LYS A 335 -3.30 14.13 12.09
C LYS A 335 -4.27 14.50 13.22
N GLY A 336 -3.76 14.86 14.41
CA GLY A 336 -4.61 15.24 15.53
C GLY A 336 -3.90 15.84 16.71
#